data_6d9f42620181cdfdc687597e8379dbfb
#
_entry.id   6d9f42620181cdfdc687597e8379dbfb
#
_cell.length_a   1.000
_cell.length_b   1.000
_cell.length_c   1.000
_cell.angle_alpha   90.00
_cell.angle_beta   90.00
_cell.angle_gamma   90.00
#
_symmetry.space_group_name_H-M   'P 1'
#
loop_
_entity.id
_entity.type
_entity.pdbx_description
1 polymer ?
#
loop_
_entity_poly.entity_id
_entity_poly.type
_entity_poly.pdbx_seq_one_letter_code
_entity_poly.pdbx_strand_id
1 'polypeptide(L)'
;MRHDTTLLIVGLTVSLAASLGAQATGMPSYNAPYRAFVKSEIGAVVSFPNGDGVAFEGVYRFARGKFDLGLRGGMYAPGGGASSEVLVGAEGRQRVITHTDDFPLDGAVVVGVGTSLISDGSALFVPVGLSLGRRMGPKDSSITIVPYAQPTAVLIVNGGTHLRFTLGLGADFKLSRKFDARISAGIGDINGVSLGAVWLR
;
A
#
# COMPACT_ATOMS: atom_id res chain seq x y z
N MET A 1 -35.70 26.69 19.20
CA MET A 1 -34.96 26.85 17.95
C MET A 1 -34.30 25.50 17.67
N ARG A 2 -34.80 24.75 16.69
CA ARG A 2 -34.24 23.46 16.25
C ARG A 2 -33.26 23.74 15.12
N HIS A 3 -32.04 23.30 15.25
CA HIS A 3 -31.08 23.31 14.15
C HIS A 3 -31.12 21.94 13.45
N ASP A 4 -31.75 21.92 12.30
CA ASP A 4 -31.73 20.76 11.40
C ASP A 4 -30.38 20.74 10.67
N THR A 5 -29.55 19.76 11.02
CA THR A 5 -28.29 19.49 10.32
C THR A 5 -28.59 18.54 9.16
N THR A 6 -28.79 19.08 7.98
CA THR A 6 -28.98 18.30 6.75
C THR A 6 -27.63 17.72 6.31
N LEU A 7 -27.46 16.42 6.50
CA LEU A 7 -26.33 15.66 5.97
C LEU A 7 -26.51 15.50 4.45
N LEU A 8 -25.69 16.16 3.68
CA LEU A 8 -25.66 16.04 2.23
C LEU A 8 -24.92 14.75 1.85
N ILE A 9 -25.65 13.67 1.61
CA ILE A 9 -25.11 12.43 1.05
C ILE A 9 -25.08 12.59 -0.46
N VAL A 10 -23.91 12.85 -1.01
CA VAL A 10 -23.67 12.81 -2.45
C VAL A 10 -23.49 11.35 -2.84
N GLY A 11 -24.56 10.74 -3.34
CA GLY A 11 -24.53 9.42 -3.96
C GLY A 11 -23.97 9.51 -5.38
N LEU A 12 -22.74 9.05 -5.59
CA LEU A 12 -22.17 8.85 -6.92
C LEU A 12 -22.30 7.36 -7.27
N THR A 13 -23.19 7.04 -8.16
CA THR A 13 -23.42 5.67 -8.66
C THR A 13 -22.60 5.45 -9.93
N VAL A 14 -21.60 4.58 -9.89
CA VAL A 14 -20.90 4.06 -11.07
C VAL A 14 -20.72 2.55 -10.91
N SER A 15 -21.21 1.79 -11.87
CA SER A 15 -21.13 0.33 -11.89
C SER A 15 -19.92 -0.11 -12.68
N LEU A 16 -19.04 -0.95 -12.09
CA LEU A 16 -18.37 -2.06 -12.81
C LEU A 16 -17.52 -2.90 -11.86
N ALA A 17 -17.57 -4.21 -12.04
CA ALA A 17 -16.84 -5.18 -11.27
C ALA A 17 -15.37 -5.19 -11.71
N ALA A 18 -14.49 -4.74 -10.84
CA ALA A 18 -13.07 -4.98 -10.95
C ALA A 18 -12.57 -5.59 -9.63
N SER A 19 -11.87 -6.70 -9.72
CA SER A 19 -11.20 -7.34 -8.59
C SER A 19 -9.96 -6.52 -8.25
N LEU A 20 -9.90 -5.90 -7.06
CA LEU A 20 -8.99 -4.79 -6.85
C LEU A 20 -8.24 -4.82 -5.52
N GLY A 21 -7.04 -4.42 -5.60
CA GLY A 21 -5.92 -4.46 -4.74
C GLY A 21 -5.89 -3.62 -3.44
N ALA A 22 -4.90 -3.75 -2.57
CA ALA A 22 -4.89 -3.38 -1.15
C ALA A 22 -3.96 -2.25 -0.72
N GLN A 23 -3.40 -1.53 -1.63
CA GLN A 23 -2.74 -0.24 -1.37
C GLN A 23 -3.62 0.91 -1.84
N ALA A 24 -3.17 2.13 -1.63
CA ALA A 24 -3.89 3.31 -2.10
C ALA A 24 -4.27 3.27 -3.59
N THR A 25 -3.56 2.48 -4.39
CA THR A 25 -3.83 2.27 -5.82
C THR A 25 -4.50 0.95 -6.15
N GLY A 26 -4.85 0.16 -5.14
CA GLY A 26 -5.42 -1.15 -5.37
C GLY A 26 -4.42 -2.28 -5.66
N MET A 27 -3.13 -2.05 -5.71
CA MET A 27 -2.11 -3.06 -6.01
C MET A 27 -1.63 -3.81 -4.75
N PRO A 28 -1.22 -5.11 -4.84
CA PRO A 28 -0.78 -5.92 -3.69
C PRO A 28 0.64 -5.57 -3.22
N SER A 29 0.93 -4.30 -3.07
CA SER A 29 2.23 -3.76 -2.70
C SER A 29 2.18 -3.16 -1.29
N TYR A 30 2.86 -3.78 -0.34
CA TYR A 30 2.87 -3.41 1.07
C TYR A 30 4.25 -2.95 1.52
N ASN A 31 4.34 -2.40 2.74
CA ASN A 31 5.58 -1.83 3.23
C ASN A 31 5.83 -2.21 4.70
N ALA A 32 7.09 -2.50 5.03
CA ALA A 32 7.52 -2.78 6.39
C ALA A 32 7.41 -1.54 7.29
N PRO A 33 7.05 -1.70 8.57
CA PRO A 33 6.89 -0.57 9.50
C PRO A 33 8.24 0.08 9.84
N TYR A 34 9.31 -0.68 9.88
CA TYR A 34 10.61 -0.23 10.34
C TYR A 34 11.20 0.90 9.48
N ARG A 35 11.01 0.85 8.16
CA ARG A 35 11.62 1.81 7.24
C ARG A 35 10.84 3.07 7.01
N ALA A 36 9.58 3.04 7.34
CA ALA A 36 8.66 4.17 7.17
C ALA A 36 9.17 5.48 7.78
N PHE A 37 10.08 5.43 8.75
CA PHE A 37 10.36 6.55 9.63
C PHE A 37 11.81 7.00 9.63
N VAL A 38 12.65 6.39 8.81
CA VAL A 38 14.10 6.60 8.90
C VAL A 38 14.61 7.55 7.82
N LYS A 39 14.18 7.35 6.57
CA LYS A 39 14.65 8.13 5.42
C LYS A 39 13.55 8.26 4.36
N SER A 40 13.58 9.37 3.64
CA SER A 40 12.82 9.53 2.42
C SER A 40 13.34 8.60 1.33
N GLU A 41 12.47 8.20 0.42
CA GLU A 41 12.80 7.24 -0.63
C GLU A 41 12.12 7.56 -1.94
N ILE A 42 12.74 7.15 -3.03
CA ILE A 42 12.16 7.13 -4.37
C ILE A 42 12.41 5.76 -4.97
N GLY A 43 11.44 5.23 -5.70
CA GLY A 43 11.59 3.90 -6.28
C GLY A 43 10.51 3.53 -7.26
N ALA A 44 10.50 2.27 -7.62
CA ALA A 44 9.51 1.67 -8.51
C ALA A 44 9.06 0.31 -7.96
N VAL A 45 7.84 -0.05 -8.30
CA VAL A 45 7.20 -1.32 -7.94
C VAL A 45 6.57 -1.92 -9.19
N VAL A 46 6.75 -3.21 -9.34
CA VAL A 46 6.01 -4.04 -10.31
C VAL A 46 5.09 -4.96 -9.52
N SER A 47 3.83 -4.99 -9.87
CA SER A 47 2.80 -5.80 -9.21
C SER A 47 2.11 -6.72 -10.20
N PHE A 48 1.77 -7.92 -9.75
CA PHE A 48 1.03 -8.94 -10.48
C PHE A 48 -0.23 -9.29 -9.67
N PRO A 49 -1.30 -8.48 -9.81
CA PRO A 49 -2.54 -8.72 -9.09
C PRO A 49 -3.27 -9.93 -9.67
N ASN A 50 -3.75 -10.83 -8.82
CA ASN A 50 -4.55 -12.02 -9.16
C ASN A 50 -3.98 -12.93 -10.27
N GLY A 51 -2.70 -12.82 -10.60
CA GLY A 51 -2.09 -13.55 -11.70
C GLY A 51 -2.45 -13.04 -13.11
N ASP A 52 -3.33 -12.05 -13.21
CA ASP A 52 -3.76 -11.44 -14.48
C ASP A 52 -3.26 -9.99 -14.58
N GLY A 53 -2.48 -9.73 -15.64
CA GLY A 53 -1.96 -8.40 -15.91
C GLY A 53 -0.74 -8.02 -15.07
N VAL A 54 -0.28 -6.79 -15.28
CA VAL A 54 0.90 -6.22 -14.61
C VAL A 54 0.70 -4.73 -14.34
N ALA A 55 1.11 -4.29 -13.16
CA ALA A 55 1.15 -2.87 -12.83
C ALA A 55 2.60 -2.40 -12.63
N PHE A 56 2.89 -1.20 -13.10
CA PHE A 56 4.13 -0.48 -12.86
C PHE A 56 3.82 0.83 -12.15
N GLU A 57 4.44 1.04 -11.00
CA GLU A 57 4.23 2.25 -10.21
C GLU A 57 5.56 2.88 -9.81
N GLY A 58 5.68 4.19 -9.98
CA GLY A 58 6.66 5.01 -9.31
C GLY A 58 6.19 5.32 -7.90
N VAL A 59 7.09 5.29 -6.93
CA VAL A 59 6.80 5.61 -5.52
C VAL A 59 7.77 6.66 -5.02
N TYR A 60 7.24 7.66 -4.32
CA TYR A 60 8.02 8.64 -3.58
C TYR A 60 7.49 8.70 -2.17
N ARG A 61 8.39 8.67 -1.17
CA ARG A 61 8.01 8.74 0.23
C ARG A 61 8.87 9.75 0.96
N PHE A 62 8.19 10.64 1.63
CA PHE A 62 8.77 11.63 2.51
C PHE A 62 8.64 11.16 3.96
N ALA A 63 9.76 10.92 4.63
CA ALA A 63 9.80 10.46 6.02
C ALA A 63 10.22 11.59 6.96
N ARG A 64 9.47 11.76 8.05
CA ARG A 64 9.78 12.73 9.10
C ARG A 64 9.46 12.19 10.50
N GLY A 65 10.50 11.85 11.26
CA GLY A 65 10.33 11.33 12.61
C GLY A 65 9.55 10.01 12.65
N LYS A 66 8.37 10.02 13.26
CA LYS A 66 7.49 8.86 13.39
C LYS A 66 6.38 8.80 12.33
N PHE A 67 6.40 9.71 11.38
CA PHE A 67 5.41 9.83 10.32
C PHE A 67 6.07 9.81 8.95
N ASP A 68 5.42 9.21 7.97
CA ASP A 68 5.75 9.39 6.57
C ASP A 68 4.52 9.57 5.70
N LEU A 69 4.74 10.25 4.58
CA LEU A 69 3.78 10.44 3.52
C LEU A 69 4.35 9.87 2.23
N GLY A 70 3.63 8.94 1.63
CA GLY A 70 3.94 8.32 0.36
C GLY A 70 3.02 8.83 -0.75
N LEU A 71 3.58 9.05 -1.91
CA LEU A 71 2.87 9.27 -3.16
C LEU A 71 3.22 8.14 -4.11
N ARG A 72 2.26 7.68 -4.88
CA ARG A 72 2.48 6.67 -5.91
C ARG A 72 1.62 6.94 -7.13
N GLY A 73 2.15 6.55 -8.28
CA GLY A 73 1.43 6.68 -9.54
C GLY A 73 2.03 5.77 -10.58
N GLY A 74 1.18 5.30 -11.49
CA GLY A 74 1.61 4.34 -12.48
C GLY A 74 0.49 3.91 -13.41
N MET A 75 0.67 2.72 -13.97
CA MET A 75 -0.28 2.11 -14.90
C MET A 75 -0.45 0.64 -14.56
N TYR A 76 -1.65 0.16 -14.72
CA TYR A 76 -1.99 -1.25 -14.69
C TYR A 76 -2.45 -1.67 -16.09
N ALA A 77 -1.87 -2.71 -16.60
CA ALA A 77 -2.25 -3.38 -17.85
C ALA A 77 -2.91 -4.72 -17.49
N PRO A 78 -4.25 -4.79 -17.51
CA PRO A 78 -4.98 -6.04 -17.28
C PRO A 78 -4.65 -7.08 -18.34
N GLY A 79 -4.77 -8.37 -18.00
CA GLY A 79 -4.74 -9.45 -18.99
C GLY A 79 -5.94 -9.41 -19.94
N GLY A 80 -5.92 -10.26 -20.99
CA GLY A 80 -7.07 -10.48 -21.86
C GLY A 80 -7.43 -9.33 -22.81
N GLY A 81 -6.58 -8.32 -22.99
CA GLY A 81 -6.80 -7.21 -23.93
C GLY A 81 -7.72 -6.10 -23.40
N ALA A 82 -7.98 -6.06 -22.10
CA ALA A 82 -8.71 -4.96 -21.46
C ALA A 82 -7.90 -3.66 -21.48
N SER A 83 -8.58 -2.52 -21.39
CA SER A 83 -7.95 -1.20 -21.40
C SER A 83 -7.03 -0.99 -20.19
N SER A 84 -5.90 -0.36 -20.41
CA SER A 84 -4.98 0.02 -19.33
C SER A 84 -5.60 1.05 -18.39
N GLU A 85 -5.21 0.99 -17.12
CA GLU A 85 -5.69 1.88 -16.06
C GLU A 85 -4.55 2.77 -15.57
N VAL A 86 -4.87 4.02 -15.29
CA VAL A 86 -3.94 4.94 -14.62
C VAL A 86 -4.16 4.87 -13.12
N LEU A 87 -3.08 4.66 -12.38
CA LEU A 87 -3.07 4.51 -10.92
C LEU A 87 -2.49 5.76 -10.28
N VAL A 88 -3.20 6.33 -9.30
CA VAL A 88 -2.70 7.46 -8.49
C VAL A 88 -3.12 7.25 -7.04
N GLY A 89 -2.20 7.46 -6.11
CA GLY A 89 -2.50 7.30 -4.69
C GLY A 89 -1.55 8.03 -3.76
N ALA A 90 -2.04 8.26 -2.55
CA ALA A 90 -1.29 8.81 -1.43
C ALA A 90 -1.52 7.96 -0.19
N GLU A 91 -0.52 7.83 0.66
CA GLU A 91 -0.53 6.99 1.86
C GLU A 91 0.22 7.67 2.98
N GLY A 92 -0.41 7.80 4.14
CA GLY A 92 0.21 8.23 5.39
C GLY A 92 0.48 7.03 6.29
N ARG A 93 1.64 7.01 6.96
CA ARG A 93 1.97 6.02 7.97
C ARG A 93 2.44 6.69 9.24
N GLN A 94 1.96 6.20 10.37
CA GLN A 94 2.34 6.66 11.70
C GLN A 94 2.82 5.49 12.53
N ARG A 95 4.05 5.54 13.02
CA ARG A 95 4.54 4.55 13.97
C ARG A 95 3.82 4.70 15.31
N VAL A 96 3.18 3.62 15.75
CA VAL A 96 2.41 3.55 17.00
C VAL A 96 2.97 2.54 17.99
N ILE A 97 3.71 1.53 17.52
CA ILE A 97 4.34 0.51 18.33
C ILE A 97 5.85 0.55 18.08
N THR A 98 6.63 0.56 19.16
CA THR A 98 8.08 0.33 19.14
C THR A 98 8.32 -0.97 19.89
N HIS A 99 9.09 -1.88 19.32
CA HIS A 99 9.38 -3.17 19.94
C HIS A 99 9.99 -3.02 21.34
N THR A 100 9.61 -3.94 22.21
CA THR A 100 10.15 -4.13 23.56
C THR A 100 10.56 -5.59 23.72
N ASP A 101 11.12 -5.94 24.87
CA ASP A 101 11.45 -7.35 25.17
C ASP A 101 10.19 -8.21 25.26
N ASP A 102 9.08 -7.65 25.77
CA ASP A 102 7.78 -8.34 25.90
C ASP A 102 7.00 -8.38 24.58
N PHE A 103 7.17 -7.38 23.71
CA PHE A 103 6.51 -7.32 22.40
C PHE A 103 7.53 -7.04 21.31
N PRO A 104 8.02 -8.06 20.60
CA PRO A 104 9.19 -7.95 19.74
C PRO A 104 8.90 -7.39 18.33
N LEU A 105 7.81 -6.68 18.11
CA LEU A 105 7.45 -6.10 16.80
C LEU A 105 7.35 -4.59 16.87
N ASP A 106 7.83 -3.93 15.83
CA ASP A 106 7.49 -2.54 15.51
C ASP A 106 6.15 -2.51 14.76
N GLY A 107 5.36 -1.45 14.95
CA GLY A 107 4.07 -1.31 14.31
C GLY A 107 3.77 0.11 13.84
N ALA A 108 3.11 0.20 12.69
CA ALA A 108 2.66 1.45 12.11
C ALA A 108 1.22 1.35 11.61
N VAL A 109 0.38 2.30 11.98
CA VAL A 109 -0.91 2.51 11.33
C VAL A 109 -0.66 3.07 9.93
N VAL A 110 -1.39 2.54 8.96
CA VAL A 110 -1.34 2.92 7.54
C VAL A 110 -2.73 3.37 7.12
N VAL A 111 -2.81 4.55 6.53
CA VAL A 111 -4.06 5.09 5.95
C VAL A 111 -3.73 5.65 4.58
N GLY A 112 -4.54 5.34 3.59
CA GLY A 112 -4.33 5.80 2.22
C GLY A 112 -5.61 6.22 1.52
N VAL A 113 -5.43 6.86 0.39
CA VAL A 113 -6.47 7.16 -0.58
C VAL A 113 -5.86 7.12 -1.98
N GLY A 114 -6.59 6.58 -2.92
CA GLY A 114 -6.15 6.58 -4.32
C GLY A 114 -7.23 6.10 -5.27
N THR A 115 -6.91 6.09 -6.53
CA THR A 115 -7.85 5.79 -7.59
C THR A 115 -7.18 5.02 -8.71
N SER A 116 -7.97 4.14 -9.33
CA SER A 116 -7.73 3.61 -10.67
C SER A 116 -8.67 4.32 -11.64
N LEU A 117 -8.13 4.86 -12.71
CA LEU A 117 -8.82 5.58 -13.75
C LEU A 117 -8.79 4.75 -15.05
N ILE A 118 -9.97 4.43 -15.56
CA ILE A 118 -10.20 3.77 -16.84
C ILE A 118 -11.03 4.68 -17.75
N SER A 119 -11.09 4.38 -19.05
CA SER A 119 -11.80 5.22 -20.03
C SER A 119 -13.25 5.49 -19.67
N ASP A 120 -13.92 4.52 -19.04
CA ASP A 120 -15.36 4.56 -18.76
C ASP A 120 -15.72 4.57 -17.27
N GLY A 121 -14.77 4.93 -16.40
CA GLY A 121 -15.03 4.99 -14.97
C GLY A 121 -13.81 5.17 -14.09
N SER A 122 -14.04 5.06 -12.79
CA SER A 122 -12.97 5.10 -11.78
C SER A 122 -13.34 4.27 -10.57
N ALA A 123 -12.33 3.75 -9.89
CA ALA A 123 -12.48 3.14 -8.57
C ALA A 123 -11.69 3.94 -7.55
N LEU A 124 -12.31 4.31 -6.44
CA LEU A 124 -11.65 4.95 -5.31
C LEU A 124 -11.33 3.89 -4.25
N PHE A 125 -10.14 3.94 -3.70
CA PHE A 125 -9.65 3.06 -2.64
C PHE A 125 -9.30 3.86 -1.40
N VAL A 126 -9.78 3.40 -0.24
CA VAL A 126 -9.42 3.97 1.06
C VAL A 126 -8.94 2.83 1.97
N PRO A 127 -7.65 2.46 1.93
CA PRO A 127 -7.08 1.46 2.80
C PRO A 127 -6.81 2.02 4.20
N VAL A 128 -7.09 1.18 5.21
CA VAL A 128 -6.69 1.38 6.60
C VAL A 128 -6.11 0.07 7.12
N GLY A 129 -4.88 0.10 7.62
CA GLY A 129 -4.19 -1.11 8.05
C GLY A 129 -3.21 -0.87 9.20
N LEU A 130 -2.64 -1.99 9.67
CA LEU A 130 -1.59 -2.01 10.67
C LEU A 130 -0.43 -2.84 10.15
N SER A 131 0.69 -2.20 9.82
CA SER A 131 1.91 -2.89 9.43
C SER A 131 2.69 -3.28 10.68
N LEU A 132 2.98 -4.57 10.83
CA LEU A 132 3.73 -5.15 11.94
C LEU A 132 4.96 -5.88 11.39
N GLY A 133 6.14 -5.60 11.93
CA GLY A 133 7.35 -6.24 11.46
C GLY A 133 8.53 -5.99 12.38
N ARG A 134 9.61 -6.73 12.15
CA ARG A 134 10.84 -6.57 12.93
C ARG A 134 12.06 -6.65 12.04
N ARG A 135 13.01 -5.78 12.32
CA ARG A 135 14.35 -5.87 11.72
C ARG A 135 15.07 -7.10 12.21
N MET A 136 15.55 -7.92 11.26
CA MET A 136 16.35 -9.10 11.50
C MET A 136 17.68 -8.99 10.72
N GLY A 137 18.76 -9.35 11.34
CA GLY A 137 20.07 -9.40 10.69
C GLY A 137 21.17 -9.56 11.74
N PRO A 138 22.28 -10.22 11.39
CA PRO A 138 23.46 -10.30 12.25
C PRO A 138 23.99 -8.89 12.53
N LYS A 139 24.57 -8.69 13.72
CA LYS A 139 25.10 -7.36 14.14
C LYS A 139 26.15 -6.81 13.17
N ASP A 140 26.87 -7.70 12.49
CA ASP A 140 28.00 -7.35 11.59
C ASP A 140 27.66 -7.52 10.10
N SER A 141 26.41 -7.80 9.75
CA SER A 141 26.01 -7.97 8.34
C SER A 141 25.56 -6.67 7.71
N SER A 142 26.00 -6.42 6.47
CA SER A 142 25.50 -5.34 5.62
C SER A 142 24.05 -5.59 5.15
N ILE A 143 23.62 -6.85 5.15
CA ILE A 143 22.27 -7.25 4.74
C ILE A 143 21.37 -7.27 5.97
N THR A 144 20.28 -6.56 5.89
CA THR A 144 19.21 -6.57 6.89
C THR A 144 17.90 -6.91 6.21
N ILE A 145 17.12 -7.79 6.83
CA ILE A 145 15.79 -8.18 6.37
C ILE A 145 14.77 -7.66 7.37
N VAL A 146 13.66 -7.13 6.88
CA VAL A 146 12.53 -6.71 7.70
C VAL A 146 11.28 -7.44 7.21
N PRO A 147 11.04 -8.67 7.68
CA PRO A 147 9.77 -9.35 7.43
C PRO A 147 8.63 -8.60 8.12
N TYR A 148 7.46 -8.60 7.50
CA TYR A 148 6.29 -7.92 8.02
C TYR A 148 4.97 -8.57 7.59
N ALA A 149 3.93 -8.29 8.36
CA ALA A 149 2.54 -8.57 8.05
C ALA A 149 1.72 -7.27 8.17
N GLN A 150 0.77 -7.08 7.27
CA GLN A 150 -0.08 -5.89 7.25
C GLN A 150 -1.54 -6.28 6.99
N PRO A 151 -2.31 -6.63 8.05
CA PRO A 151 -3.76 -6.69 7.94
C PRO A 151 -4.31 -5.32 7.54
N THR A 152 -5.18 -5.29 6.53
CA THR A 152 -5.73 -4.06 5.95
C THR A 152 -7.20 -4.26 5.60
N ALA A 153 -8.04 -3.30 6.01
CA ALA A 153 -9.39 -3.12 5.51
C ALA A 153 -9.36 -2.04 4.42
N VAL A 154 -10.05 -2.26 3.31
CA VAL A 154 -10.12 -1.32 2.19
C VAL A 154 -11.55 -1.03 1.85
N LEU A 155 -11.93 0.22 1.92
CA LEU A 155 -13.19 0.71 1.38
C LEU A 155 -12.99 1.00 -0.10
N ILE A 156 -13.78 0.35 -0.95
CA ILE A 156 -13.76 0.53 -2.40
C ILE A 156 -15.08 1.16 -2.83
N VAL A 157 -14.98 2.24 -3.58
CA VAL A 157 -16.15 2.92 -4.16
C VAL A 157 -16.02 2.91 -5.69
N ASN A 158 -16.87 2.09 -6.33
CA ASN A 158 -16.95 1.93 -7.78
C ASN A 158 -18.39 1.53 -8.16
N GLY A 159 -19.29 2.51 -8.20
CA GLY A 159 -20.73 2.27 -8.46
C GLY A 159 -21.51 1.66 -7.30
N GLY A 160 -20.83 1.32 -6.26
CA GLY A 160 -21.28 0.87 -4.96
C GLY A 160 -20.17 1.04 -3.95
N THR A 161 -20.46 0.75 -2.70
CA THR A 161 -19.46 0.79 -1.61
C THR A 161 -19.23 -0.61 -1.10
N HIS A 162 -18.01 -1.09 -1.16
CA HIS A 162 -17.60 -2.43 -0.73
C HIS A 162 -16.47 -2.35 0.27
N LEU A 163 -16.61 -3.05 1.38
CA LEU A 163 -15.53 -3.26 2.33
C LEU A 163 -14.82 -4.59 2.02
N ARG A 164 -13.52 -4.55 1.87
CA ARG A 164 -12.66 -5.68 1.56
C ARG A 164 -11.56 -5.85 2.61
N PHE A 165 -11.11 -7.09 2.81
CA PHE A 165 -10.07 -7.42 3.77
C PHE A 165 -8.94 -8.17 3.09
N THR A 166 -7.72 -7.81 3.47
CA THR A 166 -6.52 -8.46 2.96
C THR A 166 -5.45 -8.54 4.03
N LEU A 167 -4.63 -9.56 3.95
CA LEU A 167 -3.40 -9.69 4.70
C LEU A 167 -2.22 -9.50 3.74
N GLY A 168 -1.54 -8.37 3.86
CA GLY A 168 -0.25 -8.15 3.23
C GLY A 168 0.84 -8.88 3.99
N LEU A 169 1.67 -9.64 3.29
CA LEU A 169 2.89 -10.25 3.81
C LEU A 169 4.07 -9.76 2.96
N GLY A 170 5.23 -9.60 3.56
CA GLY A 170 6.38 -9.20 2.76
C GLY A 170 7.68 -9.13 3.55
N ALA A 171 8.73 -8.74 2.83
CA ALA A 171 10.04 -8.47 3.40
C ALA A 171 10.75 -7.35 2.65
N ASP A 172 11.35 -6.44 3.40
CA ASP A 172 12.26 -5.43 2.88
C ASP A 172 13.70 -5.93 3.09
N PHE A 173 14.50 -5.91 2.03
CA PHE A 173 15.90 -6.30 2.01
C PHE A 173 16.76 -5.06 1.87
N LYS A 174 17.52 -4.72 2.89
CA LYS A 174 18.53 -3.70 2.79
C LYS A 174 19.75 -4.27 2.08
N LEU A 175 19.99 -3.88 0.84
CA LEU A 175 21.11 -4.33 0.04
C LEU A 175 22.34 -3.43 0.18
N SER A 176 22.10 -2.14 0.46
CA SER A 176 23.18 -1.18 0.72
C SER A 176 22.70 -0.04 1.63
N ARG A 177 23.57 0.96 1.85
CA ARG A 177 23.19 2.17 2.62
C ARG A 177 22.13 3.02 1.93
N LYS A 178 21.97 2.87 0.62
CA LYS A 178 21.08 3.71 -0.20
C LYS A 178 20.06 2.92 -1.03
N PHE A 179 20.15 1.60 -1.06
CA PHE A 179 19.33 0.80 -1.95
C PHE A 179 18.69 -0.39 -1.22
N ASP A 180 17.40 -0.54 -1.39
CA ASP A 180 16.60 -1.65 -0.85
C ASP A 180 15.78 -2.30 -1.93
N ALA A 181 15.66 -3.64 -1.83
CA ALA A 181 14.69 -4.42 -2.56
C ALA A 181 13.53 -4.79 -1.63
N ARG A 182 12.34 -4.95 -2.22
CA ARG A 182 11.11 -5.31 -1.51
C ARG A 182 10.39 -6.42 -2.24
N ILE A 183 9.83 -7.34 -1.47
CA ILE A 183 8.86 -8.32 -1.97
C ILE A 183 7.64 -8.27 -1.07
N SER A 184 6.47 -8.33 -1.67
CA SER A 184 5.23 -8.44 -0.92
C SER A 184 4.20 -9.28 -1.66
N ALA A 185 3.27 -9.83 -0.90
CA ALA A 185 2.12 -10.56 -1.40
C ALA A 185 0.88 -10.17 -0.61
N GLY A 186 -0.26 -10.12 -1.27
CA GLY A 186 -1.58 -9.99 -0.68
C GLY A 186 -2.30 -11.32 -0.64
N ILE A 187 -3.02 -11.59 0.45
CA ILE A 187 -3.86 -12.77 0.64
C ILE A 187 -5.24 -12.30 1.11
N GLY A 188 -6.29 -12.84 0.52
CA GLY A 188 -7.67 -12.46 0.82
C GLY A 188 -8.37 -11.83 -0.39
N ASP A 189 -9.22 -10.83 -0.15
CA ASP A 189 -9.96 -10.14 -1.23
C ASP A 189 -9.02 -9.47 -2.23
N ILE A 190 -7.82 -9.20 -1.79
CA ILE A 190 -6.77 -8.53 -2.54
C ILE A 190 -5.56 -9.43 -2.55
N ASN A 191 -5.37 -10.14 -3.63
CA ASN A 191 -4.29 -11.09 -3.75
C ASN A 191 -3.36 -10.74 -4.93
N GLY A 192 -2.17 -11.31 -4.90
CA GLY A 192 -1.14 -11.08 -5.89
C GLY A 192 0.23 -10.86 -5.24
N VAL A 193 1.23 -10.59 -6.06
CA VAL A 193 2.61 -10.36 -5.61
C VAL A 193 3.16 -9.07 -6.18
N SER A 194 4.12 -8.46 -5.47
CA SER A 194 4.82 -7.27 -5.93
C SER A 194 6.31 -7.35 -5.61
N LEU A 195 7.09 -6.78 -6.51
CA LEU A 195 8.52 -6.58 -6.37
C LEU A 195 8.83 -5.10 -6.47
N GLY A 196 9.61 -4.59 -5.55
CA GLY A 196 9.97 -3.19 -5.51
C GLY A 196 11.46 -2.97 -5.33
N ALA A 197 11.92 -1.84 -5.82
CA ALA A 197 13.27 -1.35 -5.60
C ALA A 197 13.20 0.14 -5.24
N VAL A 198 13.87 0.53 -4.17
CA VAL A 198 13.83 1.92 -3.69
C VAL A 198 15.22 2.45 -3.38
N TRP A 199 15.40 3.72 -3.66
CA TRP A 199 16.58 4.49 -3.34
C TRP A 199 16.31 5.40 -2.15
N LEU A 200 17.14 5.29 -1.10
CA LEU A 200 17.05 6.05 0.15
C LEU A 200 17.78 7.38 0.02
N ARG A 201 17.15 8.45 0.50
CA ARG A 201 17.69 9.82 0.55
C ARG A 201 17.80 10.36 1.96
#